data_59c90479b45b8307aa6ba3a8a8270cd9
#
_entry.id   59c90479b45b8307aa6ba3a8a8270cd9
#
_cell.length_a   1.000
_cell.length_b   1.000
_cell.length_c   1.000
_cell.angle_alpha   90.00
_cell.angle_beta   90.00
_cell.angle_gamma   90.00
#
_symmetry.space_group_name_H-M   'P 1'
#
loop_
_entity.id
_entity.type
_entity.pdbx_description
1 polymer ?
#
loop_
_entity_poly.entity_id
_entity_poly.type
_entity_poly.pdbx_seq_one_letter_code
_entity_poly.pdbx_strand_id
1 'polypeptide(L)'
;MARLKKVAGAEVPKREVQITPPRSQTAEFLIIGTAPYVQQAFSQKAREQIKGIQEAGSQRKKGKTREAKDFQECYEQSKHYSKEGWIGIPAGAFRAAMISACRLVGFKMTMAKLSIFVEADGYDRVDGTPLIKITKGEPHYSEHPVRLKGDVVDLRSRPMWDPGWECAVRITFDLDQFSLQDVANLMMR
;
A
#
# COMPACT_ATOMS: atom_id res chain seq x y z
N MET A 1 -62.24 27.83 10.11
CA MET A 1 -60.86 27.91 9.60
C MET A 1 -59.90 28.09 10.76
N ALA A 2 -59.14 27.05 11.15
CA ALA A 2 -58.21 27.14 12.24
C ALA A 2 -56.82 27.55 11.71
N ARG A 3 -56.27 28.67 12.19
CA ARG A 3 -54.93 29.19 11.86
C ARG A 3 -53.90 28.47 12.74
N LEU A 4 -53.03 27.67 12.12
CA LEU A 4 -51.85 27.10 12.79
C LEU A 4 -50.88 28.26 13.15
N LYS A 5 -50.64 28.43 14.45
CA LYS A 5 -49.57 29.31 14.97
C LYS A 5 -48.23 28.67 14.71
N LYS A 6 -47.35 29.36 13.97
CA LYS A 6 -45.95 28.99 13.76
C LYS A 6 -45.25 29.08 15.11
N VAL A 7 -44.85 27.92 15.67
CA VAL A 7 -44.00 27.86 16.87
C VAL A 7 -42.62 28.34 16.44
N ALA A 8 -42.10 29.37 17.06
CA ALA A 8 -40.73 29.85 16.86
C ALA A 8 -39.78 28.70 17.23
N GLY A 9 -38.95 28.28 16.29
CA GLY A 9 -37.98 27.22 16.50
C GLY A 9 -36.97 27.65 17.59
N ALA A 10 -36.89 26.88 18.64
CA ALA A 10 -35.81 27.00 19.63
C ALA A 10 -34.49 26.87 18.89
N GLU A 11 -33.59 27.84 18.98
CA GLU A 11 -32.22 27.75 18.48
C GLU A 11 -31.54 26.57 19.20
N VAL A 12 -31.25 25.54 18.46
CA VAL A 12 -30.42 24.41 18.99
C VAL A 12 -29.02 24.98 19.27
N PRO A 13 -28.54 24.94 20.51
CA PRO A 13 -27.22 25.48 20.83
C PRO A 13 -26.19 24.78 19.94
N LYS A 14 -25.42 25.55 19.18
CA LYS A 14 -24.30 25.04 18.39
C LYS A 14 -23.31 24.41 19.37
N ARG A 15 -23.19 23.07 19.32
CA ARG A 15 -22.23 22.31 20.12
C ARG A 15 -20.84 22.73 19.66
N GLU A 16 -20.12 23.44 20.50
CA GLU A 16 -18.72 23.79 20.24
C GLU A 16 -17.89 22.53 20.35
N VAL A 17 -17.30 22.09 19.23
CA VAL A 17 -16.45 20.90 19.19
C VAL A 17 -15.04 21.34 19.55
N GLN A 18 -14.56 21.00 20.74
CA GLN A 18 -13.15 21.17 21.11
C GLN A 18 -12.35 19.98 20.56
N ILE A 19 -11.44 20.25 19.63
CA ILE A 19 -10.54 19.25 19.08
C ILE A 19 -9.19 19.36 19.80
N THR A 20 -8.84 18.31 20.53
CA THR A 20 -7.52 18.20 21.16
C THR A 20 -6.53 17.66 20.11
N PRO A 21 -5.33 18.24 19.95
CA PRO A 21 -4.32 17.70 19.05
C PRO A 21 -3.90 16.29 19.47
N PRO A 22 -3.66 15.35 18.52
CA PRO A 22 -3.23 13.98 18.84
C PRO A 22 -1.82 14.00 19.44
N ARG A 23 -1.56 13.09 20.37
CA ARG A 23 -0.22 12.87 20.93
C ARG A 23 0.51 11.84 20.05
N SER A 24 1.35 12.31 19.14
CA SER A 24 2.06 11.45 18.20
C SER A 24 3.41 11.01 18.75
N GLN A 25 3.75 9.73 18.52
CA GLN A 25 5.07 9.16 18.76
C GLN A 25 5.54 8.45 17.50
N THR A 26 6.85 8.53 17.20
CA THR A 26 7.49 7.76 16.13
C THR A 26 8.39 6.69 16.74
N ALA A 27 8.32 5.47 16.20
CA ALA A 27 9.21 4.37 16.53
C ALA A 27 9.78 3.73 15.27
N GLU A 28 11.00 3.22 15.34
CA GLU A 28 11.66 2.49 14.26
C GLU A 28 11.71 1.00 14.58
N PHE A 29 11.37 0.17 13.58
CA PHE A 29 11.38 -1.28 13.68
C PHE A 29 12.28 -1.86 12.59
N LEU A 30 13.27 -2.66 12.98
CA LEU A 30 14.04 -3.47 12.05
C LEU A 30 13.21 -4.72 11.68
N ILE A 31 12.89 -4.85 10.41
CA ILE A 31 12.19 -6.01 9.86
C ILE A 31 13.23 -6.93 9.20
N ILE A 32 13.19 -8.19 9.59
CA ILE A 32 14.03 -9.25 9.01
C ILE A 32 13.11 -10.29 8.38
N GLY A 33 13.24 -10.50 7.08
CA GLY A 33 12.41 -11.44 6.34
C GLY A 33 12.74 -12.89 6.69
N THR A 34 11.79 -13.62 7.21
CA THR A 34 11.89 -15.06 7.52
C THR A 34 11.44 -15.94 6.36
N ALA A 35 10.85 -15.36 5.33
CA ALA A 35 10.39 -16.01 4.11
C ALA A 35 10.86 -15.22 2.87
N PRO A 36 10.88 -15.85 1.68
CA PRO A 36 11.17 -15.14 0.44
C PRO A 36 10.20 -13.99 0.22
N TYR A 37 10.71 -12.85 -0.21
CA TYR A 37 9.90 -11.70 -0.62
C TYR A 37 9.89 -11.59 -2.14
N VAL A 38 8.72 -11.51 -2.73
CA VAL A 38 8.52 -11.36 -4.18
C VAL A 38 7.84 -10.04 -4.45
N GLN A 39 8.39 -9.24 -5.37
CA GLN A 39 7.85 -7.93 -5.70
C GLN A 39 7.21 -7.90 -7.08
N GLN A 40 6.14 -7.11 -7.21
CA GLN A 40 5.55 -6.80 -8.50
C GLN A 40 5.09 -5.35 -8.52
N ALA A 41 5.94 -4.46 -9.01
CA ALA A 41 5.53 -3.11 -9.37
C ALA A 41 4.60 -3.15 -10.60
N PHE A 42 3.70 -2.18 -10.66
CA PHE A 42 2.83 -2.02 -11.83
C PHE A 42 3.61 -1.29 -12.93
N SER A 43 3.99 -2.01 -14.01
CA SER A 43 4.89 -1.50 -15.04
C SER A 43 4.35 -0.25 -15.75
N GLN A 44 5.25 0.65 -16.14
CA GLN A 44 4.90 1.86 -16.88
C GLN A 44 4.22 1.51 -18.22
N LYS A 45 4.72 0.50 -18.95
CA LYS A 45 4.14 0.01 -20.20
C LYS A 45 2.67 -0.42 -20.03
N ALA A 46 2.35 -1.13 -18.92
CA ALA A 46 0.98 -1.53 -18.64
C ALA A 46 0.08 -0.32 -18.32
N ARG A 47 0.60 0.69 -17.61
CA ARG A 47 -0.12 1.95 -17.33
C ARG A 47 -0.45 2.70 -18.62
N GLU A 48 0.53 2.86 -19.51
CA GLU A 48 0.37 3.54 -20.79
C GLU A 48 -0.64 2.81 -21.69
N GLN A 49 -0.59 1.47 -21.73
CA GLN A 49 -1.57 0.66 -22.47
C GLN A 49 -2.99 0.85 -21.92
N ILE A 50 -3.17 0.82 -20.59
CA ILE A 50 -4.49 1.03 -19.98
C ILE A 50 -4.98 2.44 -20.25
N LYS A 51 -4.11 3.45 -20.12
CA LYS A 51 -4.43 4.84 -20.42
C LYS A 51 -4.87 5.00 -21.86
N GLY A 52 -4.12 4.46 -22.82
CA GLY A 52 -4.47 4.49 -24.24
C GLY A 52 -5.80 3.80 -24.55
N ILE A 53 -6.13 2.69 -23.87
CA ILE A 53 -7.42 2.02 -23.99
C ILE A 53 -8.56 2.89 -23.45
N GLN A 54 -8.33 3.56 -22.31
CA GLN A 54 -9.33 4.43 -21.69
C GLN A 54 -9.57 5.70 -22.51
N GLU A 55 -8.51 6.30 -23.07
CA GLU A 55 -8.60 7.48 -23.94
C GLU A 55 -9.28 7.17 -25.28
N ALA A 56 -9.04 5.96 -25.84
CA ALA A 56 -9.68 5.51 -27.09
C ALA A 56 -11.17 5.16 -26.94
N GLY A 57 -11.69 5.12 -25.70
CA GLY A 57 -13.08 4.76 -25.40
C GLY A 57 -13.42 3.31 -25.66
N SER A 58 -14.73 2.98 -25.64
CA SER A 58 -15.28 1.61 -25.67
C SER A 58 -15.14 0.86 -27.00
N GLN A 59 -14.24 1.23 -27.88
CA GLN A 59 -14.01 0.49 -29.13
C GLN A 59 -13.28 -0.84 -28.85
N ARG A 60 -14.03 -1.93 -28.72
CA ARG A 60 -13.53 -3.31 -28.76
C ARG A 60 -12.82 -3.57 -30.08
N LYS A 61 -11.52 -3.38 -30.15
CA LYS A 61 -10.70 -3.90 -31.26
C LYS A 61 -10.58 -5.42 -31.10
N LYS A 62 -11.44 -6.18 -31.80
CA LYS A 62 -11.23 -7.62 -32.05
C LYS A 62 -9.92 -7.78 -32.86
N GLY A 63 -8.98 -8.62 -32.35
CA GLY A 63 -7.89 -9.13 -33.19
C GLY A 63 -6.51 -8.51 -33.02
N LYS A 64 -6.16 -7.85 -31.88
CA LYS A 64 -4.75 -7.55 -31.63
C LYS A 64 -4.00 -8.81 -31.22
N THR A 65 -3.06 -9.24 -32.09
CA THR A 65 -2.04 -10.23 -31.72
C THR A 65 -1.28 -9.74 -30.48
N ARG A 66 -1.16 -10.61 -29.49
CA ARG A 66 -0.42 -10.27 -28.26
C ARG A 66 1.06 -10.19 -28.60
N GLU A 67 1.72 -9.10 -28.26
CA GLU A 67 3.17 -8.98 -28.41
C GLU A 67 3.89 -10.07 -27.61
N ALA A 68 5.03 -10.54 -28.13
CA ALA A 68 5.90 -11.46 -27.42
C ALA A 68 6.29 -10.86 -26.05
N LYS A 69 6.36 -11.71 -25.04
CA LYS A 69 6.66 -11.29 -23.68
C LYS A 69 8.16 -11.36 -23.48
N ASP A 70 8.78 -10.22 -23.16
CA ASP A 70 10.15 -10.18 -22.67
C ASP A 70 10.15 -10.38 -21.15
N PHE A 71 10.64 -11.55 -20.73
CA PHE A 71 10.68 -11.91 -19.31
C PHE A 71 11.73 -11.12 -18.53
N GLN A 72 12.85 -10.74 -19.16
CA GLN A 72 13.88 -9.95 -18.52
C GLN A 72 13.39 -8.51 -18.30
N GLU A 73 12.74 -7.92 -19.30
CA GLU A 73 12.09 -6.62 -19.15
C GLU A 73 11.02 -6.64 -18.06
N CYS A 74 10.19 -7.69 -18.02
CA CYS A 74 9.18 -7.86 -16.97
C CYS A 74 9.79 -7.95 -15.57
N TYR A 75 10.92 -8.64 -15.40
CA TYR A 75 11.65 -8.72 -14.16
C TYR A 75 12.14 -7.35 -13.71
N GLU A 76 12.79 -6.58 -14.60
CA GLU A 76 13.30 -5.25 -14.28
C GLU A 76 12.18 -4.26 -13.94
N GLN A 77 11.09 -4.28 -14.69
CA GLN A 77 9.93 -3.42 -14.47
C GLN A 77 9.09 -3.80 -13.25
N SER A 78 9.31 -4.99 -12.67
CA SER A 78 8.62 -5.43 -11.45
C SER A 78 9.23 -4.92 -10.16
N LYS A 79 10.36 -4.23 -10.22
CA LYS A 79 11.04 -3.62 -9.07
C LYS A 79 10.52 -2.21 -8.81
N HIS A 80 10.39 -1.84 -7.55
CA HIS A 80 10.18 -0.45 -7.14
C HIS A 80 11.52 0.23 -6.93
N TYR A 81 11.96 1.03 -7.90
CA TYR A 81 13.16 1.84 -7.79
C TYR A 81 12.83 3.23 -7.28
N SER A 82 13.57 3.68 -6.27
CA SER A 82 13.52 5.06 -5.82
C SER A 82 14.10 6.02 -6.88
N LYS A 83 13.83 7.31 -6.74
CA LYS A 83 14.49 8.36 -7.54
C LYS A 83 16.01 8.37 -7.39
N GLU A 84 16.52 7.86 -6.28
CA GLU A 84 17.95 7.76 -5.93
C GLU A 84 18.58 6.44 -6.41
N GLY A 85 17.79 5.53 -7.00
CA GLY A 85 18.28 4.29 -7.62
C GLY A 85 18.31 3.05 -6.72
N TRP A 86 17.93 3.14 -5.44
CA TRP A 86 17.79 1.96 -4.58
C TRP A 86 16.40 1.30 -4.71
N ILE A 87 16.28 0.04 -4.30
CA ILE A 87 15.04 -0.71 -4.37
C ILE A 87 14.35 -0.67 -3.01
N GLY A 88 13.02 -0.50 -3.01
CA GLY A 88 12.23 -0.42 -1.78
C GLY A 88 10.92 -1.20 -1.82
N ILE A 89 10.33 -1.35 -0.64
CA ILE A 89 9.00 -1.92 -0.42
C ILE A 89 8.02 -0.75 -0.29
N PRO A 90 6.84 -0.77 -0.93
CA PRO A 90 5.84 0.27 -0.72
C PRO A 90 5.48 0.45 0.75
N ALA A 91 5.66 1.66 1.30
CA ALA A 91 5.34 1.97 2.70
C ALA A 91 3.88 1.68 3.05
N GLY A 92 2.98 1.85 2.07
CA GLY A 92 1.57 1.50 2.20
C GLY A 92 1.31 0.02 2.48
N ALA A 93 2.22 -0.89 2.10
CA ALA A 93 2.08 -2.32 2.38
C ALA A 93 2.16 -2.61 3.89
N PHE A 94 3.15 -2.04 4.59
CA PHE A 94 3.29 -2.17 6.04
C PHE A 94 2.08 -1.57 6.78
N ARG A 95 1.66 -0.37 6.36
CA ARG A 95 0.47 0.26 6.92
C ARG A 95 -0.79 -0.59 6.72
N ALA A 96 -1.00 -1.12 5.53
CA ALA A 96 -2.14 -1.96 5.22
C ALA A 96 -2.14 -3.28 6.02
N ALA A 97 -0.96 -3.89 6.22
CA ALA A 97 -0.79 -5.08 7.04
C ALA A 97 -1.21 -4.84 8.49
N MET A 98 -0.70 -3.78 9.14
CA MET A 98 -1.07 -3.40 10.50
C MET A 98 -2.57 -3.11 10.65
N ILE A 99 -3.16 -2.35 9.72
CA ILE A 99 -4.61 -2.08 9.73
C ILE A 99 -5.41 -3.38 9.58
N SER A 100 -4.95 -4.32 8.74
CA SER A 100 -5.60 -5.62 8.58
C SER A 100 -5.46 -6.48 9.84
N ALA A 101 -4.32 -6.44 10.53
CA ALA A 101 -4.09 -7.14 11.78
C ALA A 101 -5.06 -6.69 12.90
N CYS A 102 -5.53 -5.45 12.86
CA CYS A 102 -6.54 -4.94 13.80
C CYS A 102 -7.82 -5.79 13.83
N ARG A 103 -8.17 -6.48 12.73
CA ARG A 103 -9.33 -7.40 12.70
C ARG A 103 -9.18 -8.55 13.69
N LEU A 104 -7.97 -9.07 13.86
CA LEU A 104 -7.69 -10.22 14.72
C LEU A 104 -7.84 -9.89 16.21
N VAL A 105 -7.65 -8.62 16.56
CA VAL A 105 -7.74 -8.12 17.94
C VAL A 105 -9.05 -7.36 18.20
N GLY A 106 -9.98 -7.33 17.23
CA GLY A 106 -11.27 -6.64 17.39
C GLY A 106 -11.19 -5.11 17.42
N PHE A 107 -10.06 -4.52 17.02
CA PHE A 107 -9.92 -3.07 16.96
C PHE A 107 -10.51 -2.50 15.66
N LYS A 108 -11.17 -1.34 15.75
CA LYS A 108 -11.79 -0.70 14.59
C LYS A 108 -10.75 -0.24 13.57
N MET A 109 -10.73 -0.85 12.39
CA MET A 109 -9.79 -0.50 11.31
C MET A 109 -9.86 0.96 10.87
N THR A 110 -11.03 1.61 10.98
CA THR A 110 -11.19 3.04 10.66
C THR A 110 -10.41 3.92 11.65
N MET A 111 -10.37 3.57 12.92
CA MET A 111 -9.57 4.26 13.92
C MET A 111 -8.07 4.04 13.66
N ALA A 112 -7.66 2.80 13.39
CA ALA A 112 -6.27 2.50 13.04
C ALA A 112 -5.79 3.27 11.81
N LYS A 113 -6.63 3.45 10.79
CA LYS A 113 -6.31 4.27 9.59
C LYS A 113 -6.03 5.74 9.91
N LEU A 114 -6.62 6.27 10.97
CA LEU A 114 -6.43 7.66 11.39
C LEU A 114 -5.28 7.83 12.38
N SER A 115 -4.77 6.71 12.93
CA SER A 115 -3.82 6.73 14.05
C SER A 115 -2.47 6.10 13.74
N ILE A 116 -2.27 5.45 12.58
CA ILE A 116 -1.02 4.77 12.20
C ILE A 116 -0.55 5.27 10.83
N PHE A 117 0.67 5.78 10.77
CA PHE A 117 1.33 6.29 9.57
C PHE A 117 2.72 5.67 9.44
N VAL A 118 3.10 5.31 8.22
CA VAL A 118 4.43 4.80 7.90
C VAL A 118 5.19 5.87 7.15
N GLU A 119 6.36 6.26 7.66
CA GLU A 119 7.23 7.24 7.03
C GLU A 119 8.00 6.59 5.89
N ALA A 120 8.15 7.31 4.78
CA ALA A 120 8.90 6.83 3.63
C ALA A 120 10.37 7.25 3.71
N ASP A 121 11.27 6.39 3.21
CA ASP A 121 12.69 6.74 3.00
C ASP A 121 12.87 7.48 1.66
N GLY A 122 11.96 7.29 0.73
CA GLY A 122 11.97 7.95 -0.57
C GLY A 122 10.74 7.59 -1.39
N TYR A 123 10.78 7.90 -2.69
CA TYR A 123 9.63 7.75 -3.57
C TYR A 123 10.01 7.04 -4.86
N ASP A 124 9.12 6.18 -5.33
CA ASP A 124 9.26 5.49 -6.61
C ASP A 124 9.43 6.49 -7.76
N ARG A 125 10.41 6.21 -8.64
CA ARG A 125 10.74 7.09 -9.78
C ARG A 125 9.64 7.16 -10.84
N VAL A 126 8.79 6.12 -10.93
CA VAL A 126 7.76 6.01 -11.98
C VAL A 126 6.45 6.65 -11.55
N ASP A 127 6.01 6.37 -10.32
CA ASP A 127 4.66 6.76 -9.88
C ASP A 127 4.61 7.56 -8.58
N GLY A 128 5.77 7.80 -7.96
CA GLY A 128 5.84 8.53 -6.71
C GLY A 128 5.33 7.75 -5.50
N THR A 129 5.14 6.44 -5.58
CA THR A 129 4.77 5.61 -4.44
C THR A 129 5.79 5.76 -3.32
N PRO A 130 5.38 6.02 -2.06
CA PRO A 130 6.29 6.08 -0.91
C PRO A 130 6.94 4.71 -0.68
N LEU A 131 8.26 4.68 -0.52
CA LEU A 131 9.06 3.47 -0.38
C LEU A 131 9.83 3.42 0.93
N ILE A 132 9.97 2.21 1.47
CA ILE A 132 10.90 1.84 2.54
C ILE A 132 12.07 1.12 1.88
N LYS A 133 13.30 1.58 2.14
CA LYS A 133 14.51 1.02 1.55
C LYS A 133 14.78 -0.39 2.06
N ILE A 134 15.06 -1.33 1.15
CA ILE A 134 15.64 -2.63 1.50
C ILE A 134 17.12 -2.39 1.77
N THR A 135 17.56 -2.62 3.00
CA THR A 135 18.92 -2.33 3.47
C THR A 135 19.86 -3.51 3.30
N LYS A 136 19.31 -4.74 3.23
CA LYS A 136 20.06 -5.98 3.04
C LYS A 136 19.29 -6.96 2.18
N GLY A 137 20.00 -7.76 1.40
CA GLY A 137 19.48 -8.72 0.44
C GLY A 137 19.45 -8.16 -0.99
N GLU A 138 19.82 -9.02 -1.93
CA GLU A 138 19.79 -8.70 -3.36
C GLU A 138 18.70 -9.50 -4.07
N PRO A 139 17.96 -8.89 -5.00
CA PRO A 139 16.93 -9.60 -5.74
C PRO A 139 17.55 -10.46 -6.83
N HIS A 140 17.07 -11.68 -6.97
CA HIS A 140 17.37 -12.55 -8.10
C HIS A 140 16.14 -12.79 -8.97
N TYR A 141 16.38 -13.24 -10.20
CA TYR A 141 15.34 -13.58 -11.15
C TYR A 141 14.60 -14.85 -10.71
N SER A 142 13.26 -14.78 -10.70
CA SER A 142 12.40 -15.92 -10.38
C SER A 142 11.18 -15.97 -11.29
N GLU A 143 10.76 -17.18 -11.69
CA GLU A 143 9.57 -17.40 -12.51
C GLU A 143 8.45 -18.03 -11.69
N HIS A 144 7.26 -17.45 -11.80
CA HIS A 144 6.09 -17.88 -11.05
C HIS A 144 4.92 -18.19 -12.00
N PRO A 145 4.40 -19.42 -12.01
CA PRO A 145 3.16 -19.73 -12.70
C PRO A 145 1.98 -19.07 -11.95
N VAL A 146 1.17 -18.30 -12.65
CA VAL A 146 0.00 -17.62 -12.12
C VAL A 146 -1.24 -18.08 -12.85
N ARG A 147 -2.25 -18.54 -12.13
CA ARG A 147 -3.55 -18.86 -12.71
C ARG A 147 -4.36 -17.59 -12.94
N LEU A 148 -4.80 -17.41 -14.16
CA LEU A 148 -5.71 -16.36 -14.57
C LEU A 148 -7.16 -16.87 -14.59
N LYS A 149 -8.12 -15.95 -14.74
CA LYS A 149 -9.54 -16.30 -14.90
C LYS A 149 -9.70 -17.24 -16.11
N GLY A 150 -10.40 -18.39 -15.92
CA GLY A 150 -10.63 -19.39 -16.98
C GLY A 150 -9.52 -20.45 -17.07
N ASP A 151 -8.83 -20.76 -15.96
CA ASP A 151 -7.81 -21.80 -15.81
C ASP A 151 -6.59 -21.68 -16.75
N VAL A 152 -6.41 -20.52 -17.35
CA VAL A 152 -5.21 -20.22 -18.15
C VAL A 152 -4.03 -19.99 -17.20
N VAL A 153 -2.94 -20.74 -17.43
CA VAL A 153 -1.67 -20.53 -16.71
C VAL A 153 -0.85 -19.49 -17.46
N ASP A 154 -0.42 -18.44 -16.77
CA ASP A 154 0.52 -17.43 -17.28
C ASP A 154 1.82 -17.52 -16.47
N LEU A 155 2.97 -17.45 -17.16
CA LEU A 155 4.27 -17.41 -16.52
C LEU A 155 4.68 -15.94 -16.32
N ARG A 156 5.15 -15.62 -15.11
CA ARG A 156 5.59 -14.27 -14.73
C ARG A 156 6.96 -14.30 -14.11
N SER A 157 7.87 -13.51 -14.65
CA SER A 157 9.16 -13.24 -14.04
C SER A 157 9.04 -12.11 -13.01
N ARG A 158 9.67 -12.29 -11.87
CA ARG A 158 9.64 -11.33 -10.75
C ARG A 158 10.96 -11.32 -9.99
N PRO A 159 11.33 -10.20 -9.38
CA PRO A 159 12.40 -10.16 -8.41
C PRO A 159 11.98 -10.86 -7.12
N MET A 160 12.85 -11.73 -6.62
CA MET A 160 12.69 -12.45 -5.38
C MET A 160 13.92 -12.26 -4.50
N TRP A 161 13.70 -11.96 -3.23
CA TRP A 161 14.72 -11.90 -2.19
C TRP A 161 14.62 -13.15 -1.35
N ASP A 162 15.76 -13.78 -1.06
CA ASP A 162 15.84 -14.90 -0.14
C ASP A 162 15.58 -14.46 1.31
N PRO A 163 15.20 -15.38 2.21
CA PRO A 163 15.09 -15.09 3.63
C PRO A 163 16.35 -14.43 4.19
N GLY A 164 16.18 -13.46 5.10
CA GLY A 164 17.27 -12.66 5.64
C GLY A 164 17.39 -11.27 5.01
N TRP A 165 16.47 -10.89 4.11
CA TRP A 165 16.35 -9.49 3.68
C TRP A 165 15.94 -8.61 4.86
N GLU A 166 16.39 -7.34 4.85
CA GLU A 166 16.15 -6.41 5.95
C GLU A 166 15.66 -5.06 5.44
N CYS A 167 14.80 -4.42 6.23
CA CYS A 167 14.43 -3.01 6.08
C CYS A 167 14.11 -2.39 7.44
N ALA A 168 14.33 -1.07 7.58
CA ALA A 168 13.93 -0.32 8.78
C ALA A 168 12.63 0.43 8.48
N VAL A 169 11.61 0.24 9.31
CA VAL A 169 10.29 0.86 9.13
C VAL A 169 10.04 1.84 10.27
N ARG A 170 9.90 3.13 9.94
CA ARG A 170 9.53 4.17 10.89
C ARG A 170 8.02 4.35 10.88
N ILE A 171 7.42 4.25 12.06
CA ILE A 171 5.97 4.31 12.25
C ILE A 171 5.65 5.42 13.22
N THR A 172 4.85 6.39 12.76
CA THR A 172 4.25 7.42 13.58
C THR A 172 2.84 7.01 13.96
N PHE A 173 2.52 7.01 15.23
CA PHE A 173 1.23 6.59 15.76
C PHE A 173 0.71 7.51 16.85
N ASP A 174 -0.60 7.49 17.06
CA ASP A 174 -1.31 8.24 18.07
C ASP A 174 -1.30 7.48 19.41
N LEU A 175 -0.66 8.06 20.44
CA LEU A 175 -0.58 7.50 21.80
C LEU A 175 -1.92 7.40 22.52
N ASP A 176 -2.93 8.13 22.06
CA ASP A 176 -4.27 8.03 22.63
C ASP A 176 -5.02 6.78 22.15
N GLN A 177 -4.51 6.13 21.08
CA GLN A 177 -5.08 4.93 20.48
C GLN A 177 -4.19 3.68 20.63
N PHE A 178 -2.87 3.84 20.58
CA PHE A 178 -1.90 2.75 20.59
C PHE A 178 -0.71 3.05 21.49
N SER A 179 -0.30 2.06 22.26
CA SER A 179 1.01 2.05 22.89
C SER A 179 2.08 1.57 21.89
N LEU A 180 3.36 1.81 22.19
CA LEU A 180 4.47 1.24 21.42
C LEU A 180 4.39 -0.30 21.33
N GLN A 181 3.97 -0.96 22.41
CA GLN A 181 3.80 -2.41 22.44
C GLN A 181 2.67 -2.88 21.52
N ASP A 182 1.58 -2.13 21.42
CA ASP A 182 0.48 -2.46 20.51
C ASP A 182 0.93 -2.39 19.05
N VAL A 183 1.69 -1.35 18.69
CA VAL A 183 2.25 -1.20 17.33
C VAL A 183 3.21 -2.35 17.01
N ALA A 184 4.11 -2.71 17.95
CA ALA A 184 5.00 -3.86 17.79
C ALA A 184 4.22 -5.16 17.60
N ASN A 185 3.17 -5.39 18.38
CA ASN A 185 2.31 -6.57 18.25
C ASN A 185 1.55 -6.61 16.92
N LEU A 186 1.12 -5.46 16.39
CA LEU A 186 0.49 -5.37 15.07
C LEU A 186 1.47 -5.68 13.94
N MET A 187 2.74 -5.31 14.09
CA MET A 187 3.80 -5.63 13.11
C MET A 187 4.16 -7.12 13.09
N MET A 188 4.03 -7.82 14.21
CA MET A 188 4.32 -9.25 14.32
C MET A 188 3.19 -10.16 13.83
N ARG A 189 2.02 -9.62 13.49
CA ARG A 189 0.84 -10.37 13.01
C ARG A 189 0.68 -10.32 11.51
#